data_0e3142d8240d7ae2429e6d9d5f14147a
#
_entry.id   0e3142d8240d7ae2429e6d9d5f14147a
#
_cell.length_a   1.000
_cell.length_b   1.000
_cell.length_c   1.000
_cell.angle_alpha   90.00
_cell.angle_beta   90.00
_cell.angle_gamma   90.00
#
_symmetry.space_group_name_H-M   'P 1'
#
loop_
_entity.id
_entity.type
_entity.pdbx_description
1 polymer ?
#
loop_
_entity_poly.entity_id
_entity_poly.type
_entity_poly.pdbx_seq_one_letter_code
_entity_poly.pdbx_strand_id
1 'polypeptide(L)'
;MNTMQYDAMVPGPMDFVYGADTLSSLRSKASFPFLAANITKADGSTVFENYKILNINSVRIGVIGVTTGLSQTQAQKSSLTVADPVETVKNVLGQMSGKTDAVIVLTYTGSEDITNALAAIDGVSIVIESGASEAFANTADNGTVITSAGTKGNVIGVASLDINRSDVSVDSQFYTSSDYSSLSAEQSVADAVASVVRSADTNASEHAGSITLSTDTAADTAETESDTSDETADTLEDGSADSDVRTYHLAET
;
A
#
# COMPACT_ATOMS: atom_id res chain seq x y z
N MET A 1 -0.28 -10.04 9.38
CA MET A 1 -1.07 -8.95 9.97
C MET A 1 -1.88 -9.41 11.18
N ASN A 2 -2.75 -10.45 11.13
CA ASN A 2 -3.48 -10.91 12.32
C ASN A 2 -2.56 -11.24 13.51
N THR A 3 -1.50 -11.98 13.28
CA THR A 3 -0.47 -12.32 14.30
C THR A 3 0.20 -11.08 14.90
N MET A 4 0.30 -10.00 14.15
CA MET A 4 0.85 -8.71 14.60
C MET A 4 -0.19 -7.81 15.28
N GLN A 5 -1.44 -8.27 15.40
CA GLN A 5 -2.55 -7.57 16.07
C GLN A 5 -2.79 -6.14 15.55
N TYR A 6 -2.89 -6.01 14.22
CA TYR A 6 -3.28 -4.72 13.63
C TYR A 6 -4.64 -4.26 14.13
N ASP A 7 -4.80 -2.97 14.41
CA ASP A 7 -6.07 -2.37 14.83
C ASP A 7 -6.93 -1.91 13.65
N ALA A 8 -6.29 -1.49 12.55
CA ALA A 8 -6.95 -1.09 11.31
C ALA A 8 -5.94 -1.04 10.15
N MET A 9 -6.44 -1.04 8.92
CA MET A 9 -5.67 -0.69 7.72
C MET A 9 -6.53 0.10 6.74
N VAL A 10 -5.88 0.91 5.91
CA VAL A 10 -6.46 1.51 4.71
C VAL A 10 -5.92 0.76 3.48
N PRO A 11 -6.77 0.22 2.59
CA PRO A 11 -6.31 -0.40 1.36
C PRO A 11 -5.83 0.67 0.37
N GLY A 12 -4.63 0.46 -0.17
CA GLY A 12 -4.07 1.28 -1.24
C GLY A 12 -4.43 0.76 -2.63
N PRO A 13 -4.08 1.49 -3.70
CA PRO A 13 -4.40 1.10 -5.08
C PRO A 13 -3.92 -0.30 -5.47
N MET A 14 -2.77 -0.72 -4.96
CA MET A 14 -2.21 -2.04 -5.27
C MET A 14 -3.00 -3.20 -4.66
N ASP A 15 -3.76 -2.95 -3.58
CA ASP A 15 -4.62 -3.96 -2.98
C ASP A 15 -5.84 -4.30 -3.88
N PHE A 16 -6.19 -3.40 -4.80
CA PHE A 16 -7.28 -3.59 -5.76
C PHE A 16 -6.86 -4.24 -7.07
N VAL A 17 -5.61 -4.62 -7.25
CA VAL A 17 -5.10 -5.21 -8.51
C VAL A 17 -5.89 -6.47 -8.90
N TYR A 18 -6.22 -7.30 -7.92
CA TYR A 18 -7.02 -8.52 -8.13
C TYR A 18 -8.53 -8.31 -7.96
N GLY A 19 -8.98 -7.06 -7.94
CA GLY A 19 -10.39 -6.68 -7.83
C GLY A 19 -10.91 -6.60 -6.38
N ALA A 20 -12.04 -5.89 -6.24
CA ALA A 20 -12.66 -5.63 -4.94
C ALA A 20 -13.19 -6.91 -4.24
N ASP A 21 -13.62 -7.91 -5.01
CA ASP A 21 -14.15 -9.17 -4.44
C ASP A 21 -13.03 -9.97 -3.78
N THR A 22 -11.85 -10.03 -4.39
CA THR A 22 -10.66 -10.65 -3.79
C THR A 22 -10.27 -9.94 -2.51
N LEU A 23 -10.24 -8.62 -2.53
CA LEU A 23 -9.92 -7.81 -1.35
C LEU A 23 -10.96 -7.97 -0.24
N SER A 24 -12.25 -8.05 -0.58
CA SER A 24 -13.34 -8.36 0.36
C SER A 24 -13.19 -9.75 0.98
N SER A 25 -12.74 -10.73 0.20
CA SER A 25 -12.43 -12.07 0.70
C SER A 25 -11.25 -12.05 1.68
N LEU A 26 -10.22 -11.26 1.43
CA LEU A 26 -9.10 -11.06 2.35
C LEU A 26 -9.54 -10.35 3.64
N ARG A 27 -10.39 -9.31 3.52
CA ARG A 27 -10.98 -8.63 4.67
C ARG A 27 -11.71 -9.61 5.59
N SER A 28 -12.46 -10.58 5.04
CA SER A 28 -13.20 -11.56 5.86
C SER A 28 -12.30 -12.47 6.71
N LYS A 29 -11.01 -12.57 6.35
CA LYS A 29 -9.99 -13.34 7.09
C LYS A 29 -9.18 -12.48 8.07
N ALA A 30 -9.31 -11.15 7.99
CA ALA A 30 -8.63 -10.22 8.87
C ALA A 30 -9.37 -10.10 10.20
N SER A 31 -8.62 -10.03 11.31
CA SER A 31 -9.14 -9.77 12.66
C SER A 31 -9.30 -8.27 12.96
N PHE A 32 -9.03 -7.42 11.98
CA PHE A 32 -9.07 -5.97 12.05
C PHE A 32 -9.85 -5.40 10.85
N PRO A 33 -10.45 -4.21 10.96
CA PRO A 33 -11.19 -3.61 9.87
C PRO A 33 -10.26 -3.09 8.76
N PHE A 34 -10.76 -3.18 7.52
CA PHE A 34 -10.27 -2.39 6.40
C PHE A 34 -11.14 -1.12 6.33
N LEU A 35 -10.50 0.03 6.37
CA LEU A 35 -11.16 1.34 6.40
C LEU A 35 -10.99 2.04 5.06
N ALA A 36 -12.10 2.36 4.38
CA ALA A 36 -12.09 3.16 3.15
C ALA A 36 -13.44 3.86 2.99
N ALA A 37 -13.62 4.94 3.73
CA ALA A 37 -14.89 5.67 3.81
C ALA A 37 -15.34 6.27 2.47
N ASN A 38 -14.40 6.58 1.59
CA ASN A 38 -14.65 7.20 0.29
C ASN A 38 -14.80 6.19 -0.86
N ILE A 39 -14.79 4.86 -0.57
CA ILE A 39 -14.98 3.82 -1.58
C ILE A 39 -16.38 3.21 -1.40
N THR A 40 -17.20 3.31 -2.44
CA THR A 40 -18.54 2.71 -2.46
C THR A 40 -18.74 1.89 -3.72
N LYS A 41 -19.74 1.01 -3.70
CA LYS A 41 -20.22 0.37 -4.92
C LYS A 41 -21.07 1.35 -5.73
N ALA A 42 -21.40 0.98 -6.95
CA ALA A 42 -22.25 1.78 -7.84
C ALA A 42 -23.66 2.05 -7.26
N ASP A 43 -24.15 1.19 -6.38
CA ASP A 43 -25.42 1.34 -5.68
C ASP A 43 -25.32 2.22 -4.41
N GLY A 44 -24.17 2.77 -4.12
CA GLY A 44 -23.88 3.61 -2.94
C GLY A 44 -23.60 2.82 -1.65
N SER A 45 -23.66 1.49 -1.69
CA SER A 45 -23.31 0.68 -0.51
C SER A 45 -21.80 0.71 -0.24
N THR A 46 -21.43 0.66 1.05
CA THR A 46 -20.00 0.65 1.46
C THR A 46 -19.37 -0.70 1.17
N VAL A 47 -18.12 -0.67 0.73
CA VAL A 47 -17.29 -1.88 0.53
C VAL A 47 -16.55 -2.24 1.81
N PHE A 48 -16.06 -1.22 2.49
CA PHE A 48 -15.29 -1.30 3.74
C PHE A 48 -15.94 -0.45 4.82
N GLU A 49 -15.41 -0.52 6.02
CA GLU A 49 -15.89 0.33 7.12
C GLU A 49 -15.40 1.78 6.91
N ASN A 50 -16.23 2.74 7.33
CA ASN A 50 -15.87 4.15 7.19
C ASN A 50 -14.84 4.57 8.24
N TYR A 51 -15.01 4.07 9.46
CA TYR A 51 -14.18 4.37 10.62
C TYR A 51 -14.25 3.30 11.68
N LYS A 52 -13.30 3.33 12.60
CA LYS A 52 -13.28 2.53 13.84
C LYS A 52 -13.09 3.46 15.03
N ILE A 53 -13.73 3.17 16.15
CA ILE A 53 -13.41 3.83 17.44
C ILE A 53 -12.66 2.82 18.29
N LEU A 54 -11.43 3.17 18.68
CA LEU A 54 -10.60 2.42 19.60
C LEU A 54 -10.75 3.02 21.00
N ASN A 55 -10.92 2.15 21.99
CA ASN A 55 -10.96 2.56 23.39
C ASN A 55 -9.68 2.10 24.08
N ILE A 56 -8.79 3.03 24.37
CA ILE A 56 -7.47 2.75 24.96
C ILE A 56 -7.38 3.55 26.27
N ASN A 57 -7.29 2.87 27.40
CA ASN A 57 -7.17 3.51 28.73
C ASN A 57 -8.22 4.61 28.98
N SER A 58 -9.47 4.36 28.59
CA SER A 58 -10.60 5.31 28.69
C SER A 58 -10.54 6.50 27.71
N VAL A 59 -9.58 6.53 26.80
CA VAL A 59 -9.52 7.49 25.69
C VAL A 59 -10.15 6.86 24.45
N ARG A 60 -10.99 7.62 23.75
CA ARG A 60 -11.69 7.20 22.53
C ARG A 60 -10.98 7.80 21.32
N ILE A 61 -10.30 6.96 20.56
CA ILE A 61 -9.59 7.38 19.37
C ILE A 61 -10.38 6.95 18.15
N GLY A 62 -10.83 7.91 17.34
CA GLY A 62 -11.43 7.66 16.06
C GLY A 62 -10.37 7.42 14.99
N VAL A 63 -10.53 6.38 14.20
CA VAL A 63 -9.66 6.08 13.07
C VAL A 63 -10.51 6.08 11.81
N ILE A 64 -10.25 6.99 10.88
CA ILE A 64 -10.92 7.11 9.59
C ILE A 64 -9.95 6.65 8.51
N GLY A 65 -10.41 5.84 7.55
CA GLY A 65 -9.62 5.45 6.38
C GLY A 65 -10.15 6.11 5.11
N VAL A 66 -9.27 6.71 4.32
CA VAL A 66 -9.57 7.18 2.96
C VAL A 66 -8.42 6.84 2.02
N THR A 67 -8.73 6.54 0.76
CA THR A 67 -7.72 6.21 -0.24
C THR A 67 -8.04 6.87 -1.57
N THR A 68 -7.00 7.23 -2.30
CA THR A 68 -7.10 7.73 -3.67
C THR A 68 -6.16 6.93 -4.57
N GLY A 69 -6.00 7.33 -5.80
CA GLY A 69 -5.04 6.70 -6.70
C GLY A 69 -5.55 5.39 -7.35
N LEU A 70 -6.79 4.94 -7.07
CA LEU A 70 -7.40 3.92 -7.91
C LEU A 70 -7.52 4.47 -9.33
N SER A 71 -6.89 3.80 -10.29
CA SER A 71 -7.06 4.17 -11.68
C SER A 71 -8.54 4.02 -12.08
N GLN A 72 -8.98 4.82 -13.04
CA GLN A 72 -10.34 4.71 -13.57
C GLN A 72 -10.65 3.28 -14.02
N THR A 73 -9.66 2.58 -14.58
CA THR A 73 -9.80 1.18 -15.00
C THR A 73 -10.01 0.24 -13.81
N GLN A 74 -9.29 0.43 -12.70
CA GLN A 74 -9.47 -0.38 -11.49
C GLN A 74 -10.85 -0.16 -10.86
N ALA A 75 -11.27 1.10 -10.75
CA ALA A 75 -12.58 1.46 -10.24
C ALA A 75 -13.71 0.88 -11.10
N GLN A 76 -13.61 1.00 -12.44
CA GLN A 76 -14.59 0.45 -13.38
C GLN A 76 -14.64 -1.09 -13.34
N LYS A 77 -13.50 -1.77 -13.40
CA LYS A 77 -13.44 -3.24 -13.32
C LYS A 77 -14.05 -3.79 -12.04
N SER A 78 -13.94 -3.03 -10.95
CA SER A 78 -14.49 -3.39 -9.64
C SER A 78 -15.88 -2.82 -9.37
N SER A 79 -16.47 -2.07 -10.31
CA SER A 79 -17.75 -1.35 -10.13
C SER A 79 -17.75 -0.46 -8.87
N LEU A 80 -16.64 0.22 -8.63
CA LEU A 80 -16.44 1.10 -7.48
C LEU A 80 -16.55 2.57 -7.87
N THR A 81 -17.02 3.36 -6.92
CA THR A 81 -16.99 4.83 -6.95
C THR A 81 -16.04 5.32 -5.88
N VAL A 82 -15.15 6.24 -6.26
CA VAL A 82 -14.21 6.90 -5.34
C VAL A 82 -14.69 8.33 -5.16
N ALA A 83 -15.17 8.65 -3.95
CA ALA A 83 -15.59 10.00 -3.60
C ALA A 83 -14.40 10.87 -3.18
N ASP A 84 -14.62 12.17 -3.11
CA ASP A 84 -13.62 13.12 -2.60
C ASP A 84 -13.24 12.77 -1.15
N PRO A 85 -11.96 12.56 -0.85
CA PRO A 85 -11.52 12.13 0.47
C PRO A 85 -11.71 13.21 1.54
N VAL A 86 -11.54 14.49 1.19
CA VAL A 86 -11.64 15.61 2.13
C VAL A 86 -13.09 15.79 2.58
N GLU A 87 -14.02 15.83 1.64
CA GLU A 87 -15.45 15.91 1.95
C GLU A 87 -15.93 14.66 2.68
N THR A 88 -15.39 13.49 2.34
CA THR A 88 -15.72 12.25 3.04
C THR A 88 -15.29 12.30 4.50
N VAL A 89 -14.05 12.73 4.80
CA VAL A 89 -13.56 12.85 6.18
C VAL A 89 -14.40 13.85 6.98
N LYS A 90 -14.75 15.01 6.43
CA LYS A 90 -15.65 15.98 7.08
C LYS A 90 -17.00 15.35 7.45
N ASN A 91 -17.60 14.59 6.52
CA ASN A 91 -18.87 13.92 6.75
C ASN A 91 -18.79 12.84 7.85
N VAL A 92 -17.70 12.05 7.86
CA VAL A 92 -17.48 11.00 8.87
C VAL A 92 -17.21 11.63 10.24
N LEU A 93 -16.43 12.72 10.31
CA LEU A 93 -16.21 13.47 11.55
C LEU A 93 -17.53 13.96 12.16
N GLY A 94 -18.45 14.45 11.34
CA GLY A 94 -19.80 14.81 11.78
C GLY A 94 -20.54 13.67 12.47
N GLN A 95 -20.39 12.43 11.97
CA GLN A 95 -20.99 11.23 12.57
C GLN A 95 -20.32 10.81 13.89
N MET A 96 -19.06 11.20 14.08
CA MET A 96 -18.24 10.88 15.24
C MET A 96 -18.29 11.97 16.33
N SER A 97 -18.95 13.09 16.07
CA SER A 97 -19.02 14.23 16.98
C SER A 97 -19.43 13.80 18.40
N GLY A 98 -18.66 14.21 19.40
CA GLY A 98 -18.85 13.86 20.81
C GLY A 98 -18.56 12.40 21.19
N LYS A 99 -18.13 11.56 20.23
CA LYS A 99 -17.83 10.14 20.47
C LYS A 99 -16.34 9.84 20.56
N THR A 100 -15.49 10.79 20.21
CA THR A 100 -14.01 10.63 20.16
C THR A 100 -13.31 11.77 20.88
N ASP A 101 -12.15 11.48 21.42
CA ASP A 101 -11.28 12.42 22.12
C ASP A 101 -10.11 12.85 21.23
N ALA A 102 -9.74 12.03 20.24
CA ALA A 102 -8.80 12.32 19.16
C ALA A 102 -9.21 11.59 17.88
N VAL A 103 -8.78 12.10 16.72
CA VAL A 103 -9.05 11.47 15.42
C VAL A 103 -7.77 11.30 14.61
N ILE A 104 -7.56 10.07 14.15
CA ILE A 104 -6.50 9.67 13.23
C ILE A 104 -7.12 9.48 11.84
N VAL A 105 -6.54 10.08 10.82
CA VAL A 105 -6.85 9.80 9.43
C VAL A 105 -5.74 8.93 8.85
N LEU A 106 -6.07 7.69 8.48
CA LEU A 106 -5.19 6.83 7.69
C LEU A 106 -5.49 7.09 6.21
N THR A 107 -4.47 7.37 5.43
CA THR A 107 -4.68 7.71 4.02
C THR A 107 -3.59 7.17 3.11
N TYR A 108 -3.98 6.90 1.87
CA TYR A 108 -3.10 6.76 0.72
C TYR A 108 -3.58 7.76 -0.33
N THR A 109 -2.90 8.87 -0.50
CA THR A 109 -3.30 9.88 -1.48
C THR A 109 -2.37 9.98 -2.67
N GLY A 110 -1.07 9.82 -2.46
CA GLY A 110 -0.05 10.12 -3.46
C GLY A 110 -0.05 11.61 -3.87
N SER A 111 -0.68 12.49 -3.08
CA SER A 111 -0.82 13.92 -3.33
C SER A 111 -0.66 14.71 -2.04
N GLU A 112 0.37 15.54 -2.01
CA GLU A 112 0.63 16.45 -0.90
C GLU A 112 -0.52 17.43 -0.67
N ASP A 113 -1.13 17.94 -1.74
CA ASP A 113 -2.26 18.88 -1.64
C ASP A 113 -3.45 18.23 -0.92
N ILE A 114 -3.77 16.98 -1.23
CA ILE A 114 -4.87 16.26 -0.58
C ILE A 114 -4.53 15.97 0.87
N THR A 115 -3.31 15.54 1.15
CA THR A 115 -2.84 15.23 2.52
C THR A 115 -2.86 16.49 3.39
N ASN A 116 -2.41 17.63 2.86
CA ASN A 116 -2.49 18.92 3.54
C ASN A 116 -3.94 19.37 3.75
N ALA A 117 -4.82 19.16 2.77
CA ALA A 117 -6.24 19.48 2.91
C ALA A 117 -6.94 18.61 3.96
N LEU A 118 -6.57 17.34 4.10
CA LEU A 118 -7.03 16.46 5.17
C LEU A 118 -6.56 16.94 6.54
N ALA A 119 -5.30 17.37 6.66
CA ALA A 119 -4.74 17.88 7.90
C ALA A 119 -5.37 19.24 8.32
N ALA A 120 -5.81 20.04 7.35
CA ALA A 120 -6.48 21.31 7.61
C ALA A 120 -7.92 21.16 8.15
N ILE A 121 -8.46 19.93 8.23
CA ILE A 121 -9.83 19.70 8.75
C ILE A 121 -9.83 19.80 10.27
N ASP A 122 -10.67 20.70 10.81
CA ASP A 122 -10.85 20.82 12.25
C ASP A 122 -11.32 19.51 12.87
N GLY A 123 -10.69 19.10 13.97
CA GLY A 123 -10.99 17.85 14.68
C GLY A 123 -10.16 16.65 14.24
N VAL A 124 -9.33 16.77 13.20
CA VAL A 124 -8.27 15.80 12.88
C VAL A 124 -7.06 16.09 13.76
N SER A 125 -6.52 15.08 14.43
CA SER A 125 -5.33 15.20 15.29
C SER A 125 -4.05 14.81 14.56
N ILE A 126 -4.13 13.78 13.72
CA ILE A 126 -3.00 13.27 12.93
C ILE A 126 -3.48 12.69 11.61
N VAL A 127 -2.71 12.92 10.57
CA VAL A 127 -2.84 12.25 9.26
C VAL A 127 -1.63 11.34 9.07
N ILE A 128 -1.88 10.04 8.91
CA ILE A 128 -0.85 9.05 8.60
C ILE A 128 -0.95 8.71 7.12
N GLU A 129 0.01 9.22 6.36
CA GLU A 129 0.08 9.05 4.91
C GLU A 129 0.86 7.78 4.55
N SER A 130 0.27 6.97 3.70
CA SER A 130 0.92 5.82 3.06
C SER A 130 1.16 6.15 1.58
N GLY A 131 2.35 5.90 1.08
CA GLY A 131 2.69 6.15 -0.32
C GLY A 131 3.75 7.24 -0.52
N ALA A 132 4.15 7.95 0.53
CA ALA A 132 5.33 8.80 0.48
C ALA A 132 6.60 7.95 0.33
N SER A 133 7.57 8.42 -0.44
CA SER A 133 8.81 7.68 -0.70
C SER A 133 9.70 7.57 0.54
N GLU A 134 9.66 8.57 1.41
CA GLU A 134 10.52 8.72 2.59
C GLU A 134 9.70 8.93 3.86
N ALA A 135 10.31 8.63 4.99
CA ALA A 135 9.71 8.92 6.29
C ALA A 135 9.80 10.42 6.61
N PHE A 136 8.70 10.98 7.10
CA PHE A 136 8.65 12.38 7.51
C PHE A 136 7.58 12.61 8.59
N ALA A 137 7.72 13.73 9.32
CA ALA A 137 6.67 14.30 10.14
C ALA A 137 6.68 15.82 10.00
N ASN A 138 5.53 16.39 9.68
CA ASN A 138 5.30 17.83 9.54
C ASN A 138 4.10 18.23 10.40
N THR A 139 4.02 19.48 10.80
CA THR A 139 2.87 20.01 11.54
C THR A 139 2.19 21.08 10.68
N ALA A 140 0.90 20.92 10.45
CA ALA A 140 0.07 21.90 9.77
C ALA A 140 -0.20 23.14 10.66
N ASP A 141 -0.66 24.24 10.06
CA ASP A 141 -0.90 25.52 10.76
C ASP A 141 -1.88 25.41 11.94
N ASN A 142 -2.82 24.47 11.87
CA ASN A 142 -3.80 24.20 12.92
C ASN A 142 -3.31 23.23 14.02
N GLY A 143 -2.04 22.80 13.95
CA GLY A 143 -1.44 21.88 14.91
C GLY A 143 -1.58 20.39 14.56
N THR A 144 -2.32 20.03 13.51
CA THR A 144 -2.42 18.63 13.04
C THR A 144 -1.08 18.13 12.54
N VAL A 145 -0.66 16.95 12.99
CA VAL A 145 0.57 16.32 12.51
C VAL A 145 0.29 15.48 11.27
N ILE A 146 1.14 15.60 10.26
CA ILE A 146 1.16 14.75 9.08
C ILE A 146 2.42 13.89 9.16
N THR A 147 2.28 12.59 9.10
CA THR A 147 3.44 11.68 9.20
C THR A 147 3.34 10.52 8.22
N SER A 148 4.48 10.05 7.79
CA SER A 148 4.63 8.85 6.96
C SER A 148 5.88 8.08 7.37
N ALA A 149 5.81 6.76 7.37
CA ALA A 149 6.98 5.89 7.55
C ALA A 149 7.68 5.54 6.21
N GLY A 150 7.27 6.16 5.11
CA GLY A 150 7.79 5.86 3.79
C GLY A 150 7.27 4.54 3.21
N THR A 151 8.06 3.92 2.34
CA THR A 151 7.69 2.71 1.61
C THR A 151 8.55 1.50 1.97
N LYS A 152 8.12 0.31 1.53
CA LYS A 152 8.84 -0.97 1.61
C LYS A 152 9.08 -1.51 3.02
N GLY A 153 8.48 -0.91 4.06
CA GLY A 153 8.67 -1.37 5.45
C GLY A 153 10.08 -1.15 6.01
N ASN A 154 10.85 -0.23 5.43
CA ASN A 154 12.22 0.07 5.88
C ASN A 154 12.26 0.88 7.18
N VAL A 155 11.15 1.53 7.51
CA VAL A 155 11.03 2.41 8.69
C VAL A 155 9.75 2.05 9.44
N ILE A 156 9.84 2.06 10.75
CA ILE A 156 8.69 1.98 11.65
C ILE A 156 8.44 3.38 12.18
N GLY A 157 7.26 3.93 11.89
CA GLY A 157 6.81 5.20 12.47
C GLY A 157 6.04 4.94 13.76
N VAL A 158 6.36 5.67 14.82
CA VAL A 158 5.65 5.68 16.08
C VAL A 158 5.13 7.08 16.33
N ALA A 159 3.81 7.24 16.40
CA ALA A 159 3.16 8.49 16.76
C ALA A 159 2.59 8.36 18.19
N SER A 160 3.10 9.16 19.10
CA SER A 160 2.63 9.24 20.48
C SER A 160 1.63 10.38 20.61
N LEU A 161 0.42 10.08 21.06
CA LEU A 161 -0.62 11.08 21.29
C LEU A 161 -0.73 11.35 22.78
N ASP A 162 -0.52 12.59 23.19
CA ASP A 162 -0.82 13.08 24.53
C ASP A 162 -2.14 13.86 24.49
N ILE A 163 -3.13 13.34 25.19
CA ILE A 163 -4.49 13.87 25.16
C ILE A 163 -4.85 14.42 26.52
N ASN A 164 -4.96 15.74 26.62
CA ASN A 164 -5.32 16.45 27.83
C ASN A 164 -6.63 17.23 27.62
N ARG A 165 -7.75 16.61 27.98
CA ARG A 165 -9.12 17.11 27.75
C ARG A 165 -9.41 17.28 26.25
N SER A 166 -9.35 18.53 25.74
CA SER A 166 -9.59 18.86 24.34
C SER A 166 -8.29 19.18 23.59
N ASP A 167 -7.17 19.14 24.27
CA ASP A 167 -5.87 19.44 23.70
C ASP A 167 -5.16 18.13 23.37
N VAL A 168 -4.75 17.98 22.10
CA VAL A 168 -4.08 16.79 21.58
C VAL A 168 -2.74 17.22 21.00
N SER A 169 -1.66 16.72 21.58
CA SER A 169 -0.33 16.87 21.00
C SER A 169 0.17 15.53 20.47
N VAL A 170 0.93 15.58 19.39
CA VAL A 170 1.46 14.38 18.72
C VAL A 170 2.97 14.53 18.56
N ASP A 171 3.71 13.52 19.01
CA ASP A 171 5.14 13.36 18.75
C ASP A 171 5.36 12.17 17.83
N SER A 172 6.20 12.33 16.81
CA SER A 172 6.48 11.28 15.82
C SER A 172 7.95 10.90 15.84
N GLN A 173 8.22 9.61 15.98
CA GLN A 173 9.57 9.03 15.97
C GLN A 173 9.67 7.97 14.87
N PHE A 174 10.86 7.83 14.31
CA PHE A 174 11.12 6.88 13.22
C PHE A 174 12.28 5.96 13.60
N TYR A 175 12.06 4.66 13.40
CA TYR A 175 13.03 3.61 13.66
C TYR A 175 13.37 2.92 12.35
N THR A 176 14.65 2.92 12.02
CA THR A 176 15.19 2.25 10.83
C THR A 176 15.65 0.83 11.15
N SER A 177 16.00 0.05 10.14
CA SER A 177 16.51 -1.31 10.34
C SER A 177 17.75 -1.38 11.25
N SER A 178 18.55 -0.32 11.30
CA SER A 178 19.69 -0.24 12.23
C SER A 178 19.26 -0.18 13.70
N ASP A 179 18.14 0.47 13.99
CA ASP A 179 17.66 0.69 15.36
C ASP A 179 17.12 -0.62 15.98
N TYR A 180 16.55 -1.50 15.15
CA TYR A 180 16.00 -2.79 15.61
C TYR A 180 16.78 -4.02 15.16
N SER A 181 17.97 -3.84 14.56
CA SER A 181 18.80 -4.95 14.06
C SER A 181 19.24 -5.93 15.16
N SER A 182 19.32 -5.49 16.42
CA SER A 182 19.65 -6.32 17.58
C SER A 182 18.46 -7.06 18.19
N LEU A 183 17.23 -6.76 17.74
CA LEU A 183 16.03 -7.41 18.24
C LEU A 183 15.85 -8.79 17.57
N SER A 184 15.42 -9.77 18.34
CA SER A 184 15.03 -11.06 17.79
C SER A 184 13.65 -10.94 17.15
N ALA A 185 13.46 -11.59 15.99
CA ALA A 185 12.15 -11.68 15.38
C ALA A 185 11.17 -12.42 16.31
N GLU A 186 9.94 -11.93 16.37
CA GLU A 186 8.87 -12.67 17.05
C GLU A 186 8.57 -13.94 16.24
N GLN A 187 8.68 -15.12 16.90
CA GLN A 187 8.72 -16.42 16.22
C GLN A 187 7.43 -16.71 15.45
N SER A 188 6.27 -16.39 16.00
CA SER A 188 4.98 -16.63 15.34
C SER A 188 4.79 -15.79 14.07
N VAL A 189 5.36 -14.60 14.03
CA VAL A 189 5.37 -13.73 12.83
C VAL A 189 6.34 -14.30 11.80
N ALA A 190 7.53 -14.71 12.22
CA ALA A 190 8.53 -15.30 11.34
C ALA A 190 8.00 -16.60 10.69
N ASP A 191 7.34 -17.46 11.46
CA ASP A 191 6.72 -18.70 10.96
C ASP A 191 5.58 -18.41 9.97
N ALA A 192 4.75 -17.40 10.24
CA ALA A 192 3.68 -16.99 9.35
C ALA A 192 4.24 -16.48 8.01
N VAL A 193 5.27 -15.64 8.03
CA VAL A 193 5.95 -15.13 6.81
C VAL A 193 6.57 -16.30 6.04
N ALA A 194 7.31 -17.18 6.70
CA ALA A 194 7.93 -18.36 6.06
C ALA A 194 6.87 -19.29 5.42
N SER A 195 5.69 -19.40 6.01
CA SER A 195 4.58 -20.18 5.44
C SER A 195 4.05 -19.55 4.15
N VAL A 196 3.88 -18.24 4.12
CA VAL A 196 3.42 -17.50 2.92
C VAL A 196 4.43 -17.62 1.79
N VAL A 197 5.73 -17.42 2.09
CA VAL A 197 6.80 -17.54 1.11
C VAL A 197 6.82 -18.95 0.49
N ARG A 198 6.80 -19.99 1.32
CA ARG A 198 6.75 -21.39 0.83
C ARG A 198 5.53 -21.66 -0.06
N SER A 199 4.37 -21.13 0.30
CA SER A 199 3.15 -21.29 -0.50
C SER A 199 3.27 -20.58 -1.85
N ALA A 200 3.87 -19.41 -1.89
CA ALA A 200 4.11 -18.64 -3.11
C ALA A 200 5.10 -19.39 -4.04
N ASP A 201 6.20 -19.91 -3.49
CA ASP A 201 7.19 -20.67 -4.23
C ASP A 201 6.60 -21.98 -4.82
N THR A 202 5.75 -22.67 -4.06
CA THR A 202 5.06 -23.88 -4.54
C THR A 202 4.13 -23.55 -5.69
N ASN A 203 3.28 -22.52 -5.55
CA ASN A 203 2.37 -22.08 -6.58
C ASN A 203 3.12 -21.63 -7.86
N ALA A 204 4.21 -20.87 -7.70
CA ALA A 204 5.04 -20.46 -8.82
C ALA A 204 5.66 -21.66 -9.56
N SER A 205 6.11 -22.67 -8.82
CA SER A 205 6.69 -23.90 -9.39
C SER A 205 5.65 -24.77 -10.11
N GLU A 206 4.43 -24.84 -9.59
CA GLU A 206 3.33 -25.60 -10.22
C GLU A 206 2.80 -24.94 -11.50
N HIS A 207 2.88 -23.62 -11.61
CA HIS A 207 2.44 -22.85 -12.78
C HIS A 207 3.55 -22.54 -13.78
N ALA A 208 4.81 -22.79 -13.44
CA ALA A 208 5.92 -22.72 -14.37
C ALA A 208 5.86 -23.96 -15.28
N GLY A 209 5.07 -23.90 -16.35
CA GLY A 209 5.06 -24.92 -17.39
C GLY A 209 6.47 -25.09 -17.96
N SER A 210 6.91 -26.34 -18.15
CA SER A 210 8.17 -26.62 -18.83
C SER A 210 8.09 -26.12 -20.27
N ILE A 211 8.84 -25.10 -20.62
CA ILE A 211 9.05 -24.70 -22.01
C ILE A 211 10.03 -25.72 -22.60
N THR A 212 9.52 -26.71 -23.35
CA THR A 212 10.36 -27.56 -24.15
C THR A 212 10.72 -26.79 -25.42
N LEU A 213 11.92 -26.29 -25.50
CA LEU A 213 12.48 -25.77 -26.75
C LEU A 213 12.68 -26.96 -27.68
N SER A 214 11.77 -27.16 -28.62
CA SER A 214 12.05 -28.04 -29.76
C SER A 214 13.12 -27.38 -30.61
N THR A 215 14.32 -27.91 -30.57
CA THR A 215 15.34 -27.61 -31.57
C THR A 215 14.97 -28.37 -32.83
N ASP A 216 14.09 -27.82 -33.67
CA ASP A 216 13.96 -28.26 -35.05
C ASP A 216 15.24 -27.84 -35.76
N THR A 217 16.11 -28.83 -35.94
CA THR A 217 17.24 -28.72 -36.84
C THR A 217 16.69 -28.85 -38.26
N ALA A 218 16.21 -27.75 -38.84
CA ALA A 218 15.97 -27.68 -40.25
C ALA A 218 17.31 -27.77 -40.97
N ALA A 219 17.52 -28.88 -41.69
CA ALA A 219 18.62 -29.04 -42.63
C ALA A 219 18.40 -28.04 -43.76
N ASP A 220 19.21 -27.00 -43.81
CA ASP A 220 19.22 -26.01 -44.87
C ASP A 220 20.01 -26.56 -46.06
N THR A 221 19.30 -26.78 -47.15
CA THR A 221 19.89 -27.01 -48.48
C THR A 221 20.25 -25.63 -49.05
N ALA A 222 21.54 -25.46 -49.24
CA ALA A 222 22.14 -24.30 -49.86
C ALA A 222 21.61 -24.01 -51.27
N GLU A 223 21.15 -22.80 -51.50
CA GLU A 223 21.22 -22.13 -52.80
C GLU A 223 21.96 -20.80 -52.68
N THR A 224 23.04 -20.72 -53.44
CA THR A 224 23.88 -19.55 -53.63
C THR A 224 23.21 -18.55 -54.55
N GLU A 225 23.04 -17.31 -54.11
CA GLU A 225 23.10 -16.15 -55.00
C GLU A 225 23.86 -14.99 -54.35
N SER A 226 24.83 -14.50 -55.08
CA SER A 226 25.70 -13.36 -54.84
C SER A 226 24.94 -12.08 -55.14
N ASP A 227 25.02 -11.08 -54.30
CA ASP A 227 25.36 -9.70 -54.77
C ASP A 227 25.86 -8.80 -53.65
N THR A 228 26.68 -7.88 -54.08
CA THR A 228 27.66 -7.04 -53.46
C THR A 228 27.11 -5.74 -52.82
N SER A 229 27.99 -5.18 -51.96
CA SER A 229 28.15 -3.77 -51.53
C SER A 229 27.36 -3.34 -50.30
N ASP A 230 27.87 -2.66 -49.34
CA ASP A 230 28.96 -1.78 -49.09
C ASP A 230 28.89 -1.27 -47.64
N GLU A 231 30.01 -1.19 -46.98
CA GLU A 231 30.43 -0.35 -45.84
C GLU A 231 29.39 0.39 -44.97
N THR A 232 29.43 0.27 -43.64
CA THR A 232 30.35 1.08 -42.80
C THR A 232 30.34 0.56 -41.36
N ALA A 233 31.54 0.43 -40.81
CA ALA A 233 31.81 0.16 -39.41
C ALA A 233 31.47 1.39 -38.54
N ASP A 234 30.94 1.17 -37.36
CA ASP A 234 31.27 1.97 -36.20
C ASP A 234 31.29 1.11 -34.94
N THR A 235 32.50 1.02 -34.43
CA THR A 235 32.83 0.38 -33.15
C THR A 235 32.62 1.36 -32.03
N LEU A 236 31.90 0.94 -31.00
CA LEU A 236 32.13 1.44 -29.63
C LEU A 236 32.07 0.31 -28.63
N GLU A 237 33.16 0.21 -27.91
CA GLU A 237 33.46 -0.74 -26.84
C GLU A 237 32.71 -0.49 -25.57
N ASP A 238 32.49 -1.61 -24.85
CA ASP A 238 32.77 -1.86 -23.43
C ASP A 238 31.94 -1.15 -22.34
N GLY A 239 31.46 -1.96 -21.43
CA GLY A 239 30.86 -1.53 -20.18
C GLY A 239 30.17 -2.65 -19.45
N SER A 240 30.94 -3.62 -18.93
CA SER A 240 30.44 -4.65 -18.01
C SER A 240 29.83 -4.03 -16.76
N ALA A 241 28.62 -4.43 -16.41
CA ALA A 241 28.17 -4.47 -15.02
C ALA A 241 27.07 -5.55 -14.90
N ASP A 242 27.48 -6.61 -14.26
CA ASP A 242 26.67 -7.67 -13.72
C ASP A 242 25.60 -7.10 -12.78
N SER A 243 24.34 -7.27 -13.12
CA SER A 243 23.24 -7.09 -12.19
C SER A 243 22.16 -8.11 -12.52
N ASP A 244 22.07 -9.12 -11.65
CA ASP A 244 21.02 -10.14 -11.62
C ASP A 244 19.63 -9.47 -11.54
N VAL A 245 19.05 -9.12 -12.68
CA VAL A 245 17.65 -8.71 -12.81
C VAL A 245 16.85 -9.94 -13.21
N ARG A 246 16.17 -10.55 -12.24
CA ARG A 246 15.17 -11.57 -12.52
C ARG A 246 13.93 -10.89 -13.09
N THR A 247 13.75 -10.97 -14.38
CA THR A 247 12.53 -10.51 -15.07
C THR A 247 11.47 -11.62 -14.96
N TYR A 248 10.36 -11.33 -14.28
CA TYR A 248 9.21 -12.23 -14.27
C TYR A 248 8.27 -11.84 -15.42
N HIS A 249 8.08 -12.72 -16.38
CA HIS A 249 7.03 -12.59 -17.39
C HIS A 249 5.74 -13.23 -16.84
N LEU A 250 4.71 -12.42 -16.65
CA LEU A 250 3.35 -12.91 -16.44
C LEU A 250 2.77 -13.26 -17.82
N ALA A 251 2.46 -14.53 -18.03
CA ALA A 251 1.65 -14.95 -19.17
C ALA A 251 0.19 -14.59 -18.90
N GLU A 252 -0.41 -13.78 -19.77
CA GLU A 252 -1.85 -13.54 -19.81
C GLU A 252 -2.55 -14.76 -20.47
N THR A 253 -3.55 -15.31 -19.79
CA THR A 253 -4.62 -16.12 -20.39
C THR A 253 -5.96 -15.52 -20.02
#